data_de38c4e70ae70d423d3ec7b6207584cd
#
_entry.id   de38c4e70ae70d423d3ec7b6207584cd
#
_cell.length_a   1.000
_cell.length_b   1.000
_cell.length_c   1.000
_cell.angle_alpha   90.00
_cell.angle_beta   90.00
_cell.angle_gamma   90.00
#
_symmetry.space_group_name_H-M   'P 1'
#
loop_
_entity.id
_entity.type
_entity.pdbx_description
1 polymer ?
#
loop_
_entity_poly.entity_id
_entity_poly.type
_entity_poly.pdbx_seq_one_letter_code
_entity_poly.pdbx_strand_id
1 'polypeptide(L)'
;MTIISKLMSAGGTFSKIRKQTPTVKILALVSLLSSATRYPVWIVLTLLLSSVYHTPFLIIGVIFFLSSAISFPFNILAGRIMDRIGRRTLSLIIPILISITYFLLFYTAYRELQLIYIIIETVASTTLLSVQNVLINAITTDMSIDQERLSAFSLIRVAANAGVGIGLVIAGVMSLISPYVFFIVPVIASMVEFYIFYRFVPESLNRVLEKLNTIKKKFTVHRDRLLVAVSIFMAISMLFADQFEMPTLPLYLETYRHITEFYITLIYGVNALVVILLQFRLNAIGERFGYIKSFSVGMILYAFSFLGFASTGNLVLLAGNTAMLTVGECLCNPFLSVTISRISPANKRGEYFGFSSSIIGTIFPLGPLVGTIFLTYLFNPQILMWALFFAINASLAIISLVARKSIKSRERQLGNLSHS
;
A
#
# COMPACT_ATOMS: atom_id res chain seq x y z
N MET A 1 -31.45 -5.03 -19.06
CA MET A 1 -30.82 -6.36 -19.05
C MET A 1 -29.37 -6.35 -19.57
N THR A 2 -28.86 -5.27 -20.15
CA THR A 2 -27.57 -5.23 -20.87
C THR A 2 -26.37 -4.74 -20.05
N ILE A 3 -26.57 -4.10 -18.90
CA ILE A 3 -25.46 -3.59 -18.05
C ILE A 3 -25.00 -4.65 -17.05
N ILE A 4 -25.93 -5.40 -16.47
CA ILE A 4 -25.64 -6.47 -15.50
C ILE A 4 -24.98 -7.67 -16.20
N SER A 5 -25.39 -8.02 -17.44
CA SER A 5 -24.74 -9.09 -18.20
C SER A 5 -23.31 -8.73 -18.65
N LYS A 6 -23.03 -7.44 -18.91
CA LYS A 6 -21.66 -6.94 -19.13
C LYS A 6 -20.84 -6.81 -17.86
N LEU A 7 -21.45 -6.65 -16.70
CA LEU A 7 -20.82 -6.77 -15.38
C LEU A 7 -20.49 -8.23 -15.06
N MET A 8 -21.30 -9.17 -15.51
CA MET A 8 -21.09 -10.62 -15.35
C MET A 8 -20.21 -11.23 -16.45
N SER A 9 -19.81 -10.53 -17.49
CA SER A 9 -18.68 -10.92 -18.37
C SER A 9 -17.30 -10.84 -17.67
N ALA A 10 -17.29 -10.66 -16.38
CA ALA A 10 -16.29 -11.16 -15.43
C ALA A 10 -16.00 -12.67 -15.56
N GLY A 11 -16.62 -13.37 -16.49
CA GLY A 11 -16.31 -14.78 -16.82
C GLY A 11 -14.83 -15.05 -17.04
N GLY A 12 -14.09 -14.06 -17.55
CA GLY A 12 -12.63 -14.12 -17.65
C GLY A 12 -11.91 -14.07 -16.30
N THR A 13 -12.40 -13.29 -15.34
CA THR A 13 -11.78 -13.16 -14.01
C THR A 13 -12.08 -14.38 -13.13
N PHE A 14 -13.33 -14.85 -13.09
CA PHE A 14 -13.70 -16.05 -12.35
C PHE A 14 -13.04 -17.31 -12.90
N SER A 15 -12.90 -17.44 -14.23
CA SER A 15 -12.18 -18.56 -14.83
C SER A 15 -10.68 -18.56 -14.46
N LYS A 16 -10.05 -17.38 -14.38
CA LYS A 16 -8.65 -17.23 -13.95
C LYS A 16 -8.48 -17.56 -12.47
N ILE A 17 -9.41 -17.17 -11.60
CA ILE A 17 -9.41 -17.52 -10.17
C ILE A 17 -9.53 -19.04 -9.99
N ARG A 18 -10.41 -19.68 -10.76
CA ARG A 18 -10.61 -21.14 -10.68
C ARG A 18 -9.35 -21.93 -11.03
N LYS A 19 -8.52 -21.44 -11.94
CA LYS A 19 -7.26 -22.05 -12.37
C LYS A 19 -6.12 -21.94 -11.36
N GLN A 20 -6.19 -21.02 -10.39
CA GLN A 20 -5.14 -20.84 -9.39
C GLN A 20 -5.00 -22.07 -8.47
N THR A 21 -3.78 -22.32 -8.02
CA THR A 21 -3.50 -23.42 -7.08
C THR A 21 -4.26 -23.22 -5.76
N PRO A 22 -4.59 -24.31 -5.05
CA PRO A 22 -5.24 -24.20 -3.75
C PRO A 22 -4.48 -23.29 -2.77
N THR A 23 -3.14 -23.38 -2.76
CA THR A 23 -2.28 -22.55 -1.91
C THR A 23 -2.43 -21.06 -2.22
N VAL A 24 -2.45 -20.65 -3.50
CA VAL A 24 -2.66 -19.24 -3.88
C VAL A 24 -4.02 -18.73 -3.44
N LYS A 25 -5.07 -19.55 -3.51
CA LYS A 25 -6.42 -19.18 -3.01
C LYS A 25 -6.43 -18.99 -1.50
N ILE A 26 -5.70 -19.84 -0.78
CA ILE A 26 -5.53 -19.73 0.68
C ILE A 26 -4.76 -18.45 1.03
N LEU A 27 -3.68 -18.13 0.30
CA LEU A 27 -2.94 -16.88 0.50
C LEU A 27 -3.79 -15.64 0.21
N ALA A 28 -4.70 -15.71 -0.76
CA ALA A 28 -5.66 -14.64 -1.00
C ALA A 28 -6.61 -14.46 0.20
N LEU A 29 -7.10 -15.57 0.80
CA LEU A 29 -7.89 -15.50 2.03
C LEU A 29 -7.11 -14.91 3.21
N VAL A 30 -5.85 -15.33 3.40
CA VAL A 30 -4.96 -14.75 4.42
C VAL A 30 -4.76 -13.26 4.17
N SER A 31 -4.55 -12.83 2.92
CA SER A 31 -4.38 -11.41 2.57
C SER A 31 -5.65 -10.60 2.81
N LEU A 32 -6.82 -11.15 2.54
CA LEU A 32 -8.11 -10.55 2.88
C LEU A 32 -8.22 -10.34 4.40
N LEU A 33 -7.99 -11.40 5.19
CA LEU A 33 -8.09 -11.38 6.64
C LEU A 33 -7.07 -10.41 7.26
N SER A 34 -5.82 -10.47 6.79
CA SER A 34 -4.74 -9.58 7.21
C SER A 34 -5.08 -8.11 6.95
N SER A 35 -5.54 -7.79 5.74
CA SER A 35 -5.90 -6.42 5.38
C SER A 35 -7.14 -5.92 6.11
N ALA A 36 -8.15 -6.77 6.30
CA ALA A 36 -9.36 -6.40 7.03
C ALA A 36 -9.10 -6.03 8.49
N THR A 37 -8.08 -6.62 9.10
CA THR A 37 -7.86 -6.44 10.54
C THR A 37 -6.73 -5.48 10.86
N ARG A 38 -5.77 -5.27 9.97
CA ARG A 38 -4.56 -4.51 10.24
C ARG A 38 -4.48 -3.17 9.53
N TYR A 39 -5.08 -3.03 8.34
CA TYR A 39 -5.10 -1.74 7.67
C TYR A 39 -5.81 -0.65 8.49
N PRO A 40 -7.01 -0.90 9.08
CA PRO A 40 -7.67 0.13 9.88
C PRO A 40 -6.91 0.52 11.14
N VAL A 41 -6.00 -0.33 11.64
CA VAL A 41 -5.16 0.00 12.81
C VAL A 41 -4.40 1.30 12.62
N TRP A 42 -3.94 1.61 11.40
CA TRP A 42 -3.25 2.86 11.12
C TRP A 42 -4.10 4.08 11.42
N ILE A 43 -5.38 4.04 11.05
CA ILE A 43 -6.32 5.14 11.29
C ILE A 43 -6.67 5.20 12.78
N VAL A 44 -7.08 4.07 13.36
CA VAL A 44 -7.45 3.97 14.78
C VAL A 44 -6.28 4.41 15.67
N LEU A 45 -5.07 3.95 15.39
CA LEU A 45 -3.88 4.32 16.16
C LEU A 45 -3.54 5.81 15.99
N THR A 46 -3.67 6.37 14.79
CA THR A 46 -3.45 7.81 14.56
C THR A 46 -4.39 8.65 15.42
N LEU A 47 -5.68 8.28 15.43
CA LEU A 47 -6.69 8.99 16.20
C LEU A 47 -6.52 8.76 17.70
N LEU A 48 -6.18 7.55 18.14
CA LEU A 48 -5.87 7.24 19.55
C LEU A 48 -4.69 8.09 20.05
N LEU A 49 -3.61 8.20 19.27
CA LEU A 49 -2.45 9.01 19.63
C LEU A 49 -2.79 10.48 19.77
N SER A 50 -3.71 11.00 18.94
CA SER A 50 -4.18 12.38 18.99
C SER A 50 -5.15 12.62 20.15
N SER A 51 -6.22 11.83 20.23
CA SER A 51 -7.36 12.11 21.13
C SER A 51 -7.15 11.62 22.56
N VAL A 52 -6.50 10.46 22.77
CA VAL A 52 -6.29 9.87 24.11
C VAL A 52 -4.92 10.23 24.66
N TYR A 53 -3.86 10.07 23.85
CA TYR A 53 -2.50 10.35 24.30
C TYR A 53 -2.09 11.83 24.12
N HIS A 54 -2.95 12.67 23.51
CA HIS A 54 -2.68 14.08 23.23
C HIS A 54 -1.30 14.32 22.61
N THR A 55 -0.88 13.39 21.76
CA THR A 55 0.45 13.40 21.14
C THR A 55 0.51 14.49 20.06
N PRO A 56 1.52 15.37 20.06
CA PRO A 56 1.70 16.36 19.01
C PRO A 56 1.79 15.71 17.62
N PHE A 57 1.20 16.33 16.60
CA PHE A 57 1.15 15.77 15.24
C PHE A 57 2.52 15.39 14.69
N LEU A 58 3.52 16.23 14.94
CA LEU A 58 4.90 15.96 14.53
C LEU A 58 5.42 14.65 15.12
N ILE A 59 5.14 14.39 16.40
CA ILE A 59 5.56 13.15 17.07
C ILE A 59 4.82 11.94 16.46
N ILE A 60 3.52 12.07 16.14
CA ILE A 60 2.78 11.03 15.41
C ILE A 60 3.46 10.73 14.07
N GLY A 61 3.83 11.76 13.31
CA GLY A 61 4.57 11.60 12.06
C GLY A 61 5.90 10.89 12.22
N VAL A 62 6.66 11.24 13.28
CA VAL A 62 7.94 10.59 13.62
C VAL A 62 7.74 9.11 13.96
N ILE A 63 6.69 8.76 14.72
CA ILE A 63 6.38 7.37 15.08
C ILE A 63 6.15 6.53 13.80
N PHE A 64 5.31 7.00 12.90
CA PHE A 64 5.02 6.28 11.65
C PHE A 64 6.20 6.28 10.68
N PHE A 65 6.98 7.36 10.63
CA PHE A 65 8.24 7.40 9.88
C PHE A 65 9.21 6.33 10.38
N LEU A 66 9.50 6.30 11.69
CA LEU A 66 10.40 5.32 12.30
C LEU A 66 9.90 3.89 12.07
N SER A 67 8.61 3.64 12.23
CA SER A 67 8.00 2.34 12.00
C SER A 67 8.24 1.85 10.56
N SER A 68 8.05 2.72 9.58
CA SER A 68 8.26 2.40 8.17
C SER A 68 9.75 2.26 7.82
N ALA A 69 10.60 3.17 8.31
CA ALA A 69 12.03 3.19 8.05
C ALA A 69 12.75 1.97 8.64
N ILE A 70 12.38 1.57 9.86
CA ILE A 70 12.93 0.38 10.53
C ILE A 70 12.48 -0.91 9.84
N SER A 71 11.26 -0.96 9.31
CA SER A 71 10.74 -2.14 8.60
C SER A 71 11.56 -2.49 7.34
N PHE A 72 12.13 -1.50 6.66
CA PHE A 72 12.83 -1.73 5.40
C PHE A 72 14.05 -2.67 5.52
N PRO A 73 15.05 -2.46 6.42
CA PRO A 73 16.16 -3.39 6.59
C PRO A 73 15.70 -4.77 7.07
N PHE A 74 14.63 -4.85 7.87
CA PHE A 74 14.07 -6.13 8.31
C PHE A 74 13.47 -6.95 7.17
N ASN A 75 12.93 -6.31 6.12
CA ASN A 75 12.45 -7.02 4.93
C ASN A 75 13.61 -7.74 4.19
N ILE A 76 14.79 -7.10 4.11
CA ILE A 76 15.97 -7.71 3.51
C ILE A 76 16.45 -8.89 4.35
N LEU A 77 16.47 -8.71 5.67
CA LEU A 77 16.86 -9.75 6.61
C LEU A 77 15.88 -10.93 6.56
N ALA A 78 14.59 -10.65 6.53
CA ALA A 78 13.53 -11.65 6.44
C ALA A 78 13.68 -12.53 5.19
N GLY A 79 14.00 -11.94 4.03
CA GLY A 79 14.32 -12.71 2.82
C GLY A 79 15.42 -13.72 3.06
N ARG A 80 16.54 -13.30 3.66
CA ARG A 80 17.67 -14.20 3.98
C ARG A 80 17.32 -15.28 4.99
N ILE A 81 16.50 -14.95 5.98
CA ILE A 81 16.04 -15.91 6.98
C ILE A 81 15.12 -16.94 6.34
N MET A 82 14.15 -16.50 5.52
CA MET A 82 13.23 -17.38 4.78
C MET A 82 13.98 -18.40 3.93
N ASP A 83 15.07 -17.97 3.29
CA ASP A 83 15.88 -18.86 2.45
C ASP A 83 16.68 -19.89 3.28
N ARG A 84 16.97 -19.60 4.55
CA ARG A 84 17.69 -20.51 5.45
C ARG A 84 16.80 -21.49 6.19
N ILE A 85 15.75 -21.01 6.83
CA ILE A 85 14.90 -21.83 7.73
C ILE A 85 13.64 -22.38 7.08
N GLY A 86 13.30 -21.87 5.88
CA GLY A 86 12.11 -22.27 5.13
C GLY A 86 10.94 -21.28 5.30
N ARG A 87 10.07 -21.25 4.28
CA ARG A 87 8.90 -20.35 4.27
C ARG A 87 7.84 -20.79 5.27
N ARG A 88 7.63 -22.10 5.42
CA ARG A 88 6.65 -22.66 6.34
C ARG A 88 6.95 -22.30 7.79
N THR A 89 8.20 -22.43 8.21
CA THR A 89 8.59 -22.08 9.60
C THR A 89 8.25 -20.65 9.95
N LEU A 90 8.58 -19.69 9.05
CA LEU A 90 8.26 -18.29 9.27
C LEU A 90 6.75 -18.01 9.19
N SER A 91 6.01 -18.72 8.32
CA SER A 91 4.56 -18.55 8.25
C SER A 91 3.83 -18.99 9.52
N LEU A 92 4.46 -19.79 10.37
CA LEU A 92 3.94 -20.15 11.69
C LEU A 92 4.38 -19.17 12.78
N ILE A 93 5.62 -18.69 12.74
CA ILE A 93 6.17 -17.82 13.78
C ILE A 93 5.57 -16.40 13.69
N ILE A 94 5.50 -15.84 12.48
CA ILE A 94 5.12 -14.43 12.29
C ILE A 94 3.72 -14.12 12.80
N PRO A 95 2.65 -14.89 12.52
CA PRO A 95 1.32 -14.60 13.04
C PRO A 95 1.24 -14.64 14.57
N ILE A 96 2.02 -15.52 15.24
CA ILE A 96 2.10 -15.56 16.69
C ILE A 96 2.70 -14.26 17.22
N LEU A 97 3.83 -13.82 16.66
CA LEU A 97 4.47 -12.56 17.07
C LEU A 97 3.56 -11.36 16.83
N ILE A 98 2.85 -11.34 15.69
CA ILE A 98 1.86 -10.29 15.39
C ILE A 98 0.75 -10.29 16.43
N SER A 99 0.20 -11.47 16.79
CA SER A 99 -0.84 -11.59 17.79
C SER A 99 -0.37 -11.06 19.16
N ILE A 100 0.83 -11.42 19.60
CA ILE A 100 1.42 -10.92 20.84
C ILE A 100 1.56 -9.39 20.79
N THR A 101 2.08 -8.84 19.69
CA THR A 101 2.30 -7.40 19.55
C THR A 101 0.99 -6.63 19.60
N TYR A 102 -0.07 -7.09 18.91
CA TYR A 102 -1.39 -6.43 18.97
C TYR A 102 -2.10 -6.62 20.30
N PHE A 103 -1.88 -7.73 21.00
CA PHE A 103 -2.38 -7.91 22.35
C PHE A 103 -1.71 -6.92 23.32
N LEU A 104 -0.40 -6.74 23.22
CA LEU A 104 0.32 -5.73 24.00
C LEU A 104 -0.20 -4.32 23.66
N LEU A 105 -0.36 -3.99 22.38
CA LEU A 105 -0.89 -2.70 21.96
C LEU A 105 -2.30 -2.44 22.52
N PHE A 106 -3.17 -3.46 22.50
CA PHE A 106 -4.48 -3.38 23.17
C PHE A 106 -4.34 -3.11 24.65
N TYR A 107 -3.49 -3.88 25.35
CA TYR A 107 -3.31 -3.77 26.79
C TYR A 107 -2.74 -2.40 27.18
N THR A 108 -1.72 -1.93 26.45
CA THR A 108 -1.09 -0.62 26.65
C THR A 108 -2.12 0.51 26.45
N ALA A 109 -2.90 0.46 25.38
CA ALA A 109 -3.93 1.45 25.09
C ALA A 109 -5.08 1.41 26.12
N TYR A 110 -5.56 0.22 26.50
CA TYR A 110 -6.63 0.03 27.47
C TYR A 110 -6.25 0.54 28.86
N ARG A 111 -4.96 0.37 29.26
CA ARG A 111 -4.43 0.80 30.56
C ARG A 111 -3.85 2.22 30.50
N GLU A 112 -3.91 2.88 29.35
CA GLU A 112 -3.33 4.21 29.11
C GLU A 112 -1.88 4.30 29.61
N LEU A 113 -1.08 3.26 29.32
CA LEU A 113 0.33 3.22 29.73
C LEU A 113 1.17 4.24 28.97
N GLN A 114 2.42 4.40 29.33
CA GLN A 114 3.32 5.40 28.73
C GLN A 114 3.44 5.25 27.22
N LEU A 115 3.47 6.36 26.50
CA LEU A 115 3.56 6.44 25.04
C LEU A 115 4.71 5.61 24.45
N ILE A 116 5.82 5.43 25.20
CA ILE A 116 6.98 4.66 24.72
C ILE A 116 6.61 3.20 24.38
N TYR A 117 5.69 2.59 25.13
CA TYR A 117 5.26 1.22 24.84
C TYR A 117 4.48 1.16 23.51
N ILE A 118 3.57 2.12 23.25
CA ILE A 118 2.87 2.22 21.97
C ILE A 118 3.84 2.42 20.81
N ILE A 119 4.89 3.22 20.97
CA ILE A 119 5.93 3.42 19.95
C ILE A 119 6.59 2.09 19.61
N ILE A 120 7.06 1.36 20.62
CA ILE A 120 7.74 0.07 20.44
C ILE A 120 6.81 -0.94 19.74
N GLU A 121 5.57 -1.03 20.19
CA GLU A 121 4.57 -1.96 19.66
C GLU A 121 4.17 -1.60 18.21
N THR A 122 4.08 -0.30 17.89
CA THR A 122 3.82 0.18 16.53
C THR A 122 4.97 -0.17 15.60
N VAL A 123 6.21 0.06 16.01
CA VAL A 123 7.40 -0.31 15.22
C VAL A 123 7.44 -1.83 15.02
N ALA A 124 7.21 -2.61 16.07
CA ALA A 124 7.23 -4.06 16.00
C ALA A 124 6.12 -4.61 15.09
N SER A 125 4.87 -4.14 15.26
CA SER A 125 3.73 -4.59 14.44
C SER A 125 3.94 -4.24 12.96
N THR A 126 4.35 -3.01 12.66
CA THR A 126 4.62 -2.58 11.27
C THR A 126 5.72 -3.41 10.62
N THR A 127 6.79 -3.68 11.37
CA THR A 127 7.91 -4.52 10.89
C THR A 127 7.45 -5.95 10.62
N LEU A 128 6.72 -6.57 11.54
CA LEU A 128 6.21 -7.94 11.38
C LEU A 128 5.22 -8.05 10.21
N LEU A 129 4.35 -7.06 10.01
CA LEU A 129 3.43 -7.00 8.87
C LEU A 129 4.17 -6.89 7.54
N SER A 130 5.19 -6.06 7.50
CA SER A 130 6.02 -5.91 6.31
C SER A 130 6.73 -7.21 5.95
N VAL A 131 7.30 -7.91 6.95
CA VAL A 131 7.90 -9.24 6.80
C VAL A 131 6.88 -10.28 6.33
N GLN A 132 5.65 -10.26 6.86
CA GLN A 132 4.57 -11.15 6.43
C GLN A 132 4.19 -10.92 4.95
N ASN A 133 4.15 -9.67 4.49
CA ASN A 133 3.89 -9.37 3.08
C ASN A 133 5.00 -9.91 2.16
N VAL A 134 6.27 -9.79 2.57
CA VAL A 134 7.39 -10.41 1.84
C VAL A 134 7.25 -11.93 1.79
N LEU A 135 6.85 -12.56 2.88
CA LEU A 135 6.61 -14.01 2.96
C LEU A 135 5.47 -14.46 2.05
N ILE A 136 4.32 -13.78 2.09
CA ILE A 136 3.18 -14.07 1.20
C ILE A 136 3.59 -13.97 -0.27
N ASN A 137 4.35 -12.92 -0.63
CA ASN A 137 4.85 -12.73 -1.99
C ASN A 137 5.82 -13.84 -2.41
N ALA A 138 6.71 -14.29 -1.51
CA ALA A 138 7.63 -15.39 -1.77
C ALA A 138 6.87 -16.70 -2.00
N ILE A 139 5.96 -17.09 -1.10
CA ILE A 139 5.16 -18.32 -1.26
C ILE A 139 4.29 -18.24 -2.52
N THR A 140 3.71 -17.09 -2.84
CA THR A 140 2.94 -16.88 -4.07
C THR A 140 3.79 -17.13 -5.30
N THR A 141 5.01 -16.62 -5.32
CA THR A 141 5.96 -16.84 -6.42
C THR A 141 6.32 -18.31 -6.57
N ASP A 142 6.61 -19.00 -5.47
CA ASP A 142 7.01 -20.40 -5.45
C ASP A 142 5.87 -21.34 -5.87
N MET A 143 4.62 -21.02 -5.49
CA MET A 143 3.45 -21.87 -5.66
C MET A 143 2.58 -21.53 -6.88
N SER A 144 2.92 -20.48 -7.61
CA SER A 144 2.23 -20.11 -8.85
C SER A 144 2.96 -20.65 -10.08
N ILE A 145 2.20 -21.09 -11.09
CA ILE A 145 2.73 -21.42 -12.40
C ILE A 145 3.18 -20.14 -13.10
N ASP A 146 4.33 -20.14 -13.78
CA ASP A 146 4.93 -18.93 -14.38
C ASP A 146 3.95 -18.14 -15.26
N GLN A 147 3.16 -18.81 -16.08
CA GLN A 147 2.17 -18.20 -16.96
C GLN A 147 0.99 -17.57 -16.21
N GLU A 148 0.71 -18.02 -14.99
CA GLU A 148 -0.41 -17.55 -14.16
C GLU A 148 0.02 -16.68 -12.97
N ARG A 149 1.34 -16.43 -12.81
CA ARG A 149 1.90 -15.67 -11.68
C ARG A 149 1.27 -14.26 -11.55
N LEU A 150 1.11 -13.55 -12.66
CA LEU A 150 0.46 -12.25 -12.66
C LEU A 150 -0.99 -12.32 -12.16
N SER A 151 -1.71 -13.37 -12.56
CA SER A 151 -3.09 -13.62 -12.10
C SER A 151 -3.14 -13.97 -10.61
N ALA A 152 -2.14 -14.69 -10.08
CA ALA A 152 -2.02 -15.01 -8.66
C ALA A 152 -1.84 -13.74 -7.82
N PHE A 153 -0.89 -12.87 -8.17
CA PHE A 153 -0.71 -11.58 -7.49
C PHE A 153 -1.94 -10.67 -7.60
N SER A 154 -2.62 -10.68 -8.75
CA SER A 154 -3.86 -9.92 -8.93
C SER A 154 -4.98 -10.42 -8.00
N LEU A 155 -5.10 -11.73 -7.80
CA LEU A 155 -6.08 -12.30 -6.87
C LEU A 155 -5.80 -11.89 -5.43
N ILE A 156 -4.54 -11.98 -4.98
CA ILE A 156 -4.12 -11.57 -3.65
C ILE A 156 -4.42 -10.07 -3.42
N ARG A 157 -4.10 -9.21 -4.40
CA ARG A 157 -4.37 -7.78 -4.31
C ARG A 157 -5.87 -7.47 -4.21
N VAL A 158 -6.71 -8.12 -5.03
CA VAL A 158 -8.16 -7.93 -4.96
C VAL A 158 -8.71 -8.38 -3.61
N ALA A 159 -8.24 -9.50 -3.08
CA ALA A 159 -8.61 -10.00 -1.77
C ALA A 159 -8.18 -9.03 -0.66
N ALA A 160 -6.96 -8.49 -0.72
CA ALA A 160 -6.47 -7.50 0.23
C ALA A 160 -7.33 -6.22 0.23
N ASN A 161 -7.65 -5.67 -0.95
CA ASN A 161 -8.50 -4.47 -1.06
C ASN A 161 -9.93 -4.72 -0.55
N ALA A 162 -10.50 -5.90 -0.83
CA ALA A 162 -11.79 -6.30 -0.24
C ALA A 162 -11.71 -6.36 1.29
N GLY A 163 -10.60 -6.90 1.81
CA GLY A 163 -10.31 -6.91 3.24
C GLY A 163 -10.27 -5.50 3.84
N VAL A 164 -9.55 -4.58 3.21
CA VAL A 164 -9.50 -3.17 3.66
C VAL A 164 -10.90 -2.59 3.82
N GLY A 165 -11.75 -2.74 2.79
CA GLY A 165 -13.12 -2.21 2.83
C GLY A 165 -13.94 -2.80 3.98
N ILE A 166 -13.89 -4.13 4.19
CA ILE A 166 -14.57 -4.82 5.29
C ILE A 166 -14.03 -4.32 6.64
N GLY A 167 -12.71 -4.24 6.76
CA GLY A 167 -12.04 -3.85 7.99
C GLY A 167 -12.36 -2.44 8.45
N LEU A 168 -12.44 -1.49 7.51
CA LEU A 168 -12.80 -0.11 7.82
C LEU A 168 -14.22 0.01 8.38
N VAL A 169 -15.17 -0.77 7.84
CA VAL A 169 -16.53 -0.81 8.40
C VAL A 169 -16.53 -1.40 9.82
N ILE A 170 -15.79 -2.50 10.03
CA ILE A 170 -15.65 -3.11 11.37
C ILE A 170 -15.01 -2.12 12.35
N ALA A 171 -13.93 -1.46 11.96
CA ALA A 171 -13.25 -0.48 12.81
C ALA A 171 -14.17 0.69 13.18
N GLY A 172 -14.91 1.22 12.20
CA GLY A 172 -15.87 2.29 12.44
C GLY A 172 -16.98 1.88 13.43
N VAL A 173 -17.54 0.68 13.29
CA VAL A 173 -18.55 0.19 14.26
C VAL A 173 -17.93 -0.02 15.64
N MET A 174 -16.71 -0.56 15.71
CA MET A 174 -16.05 -0.80 17.01
C MET A 174 -15.62 0.49 17.70
N SER A 175 -15.31 1.56 16.97
CA SER A 175 -14.98 2.87 17.54
C SER A 175 -16.15 3.49 18.34
N LEU A 176 -17.39 3.09 18.03
CA LEU A 176 -18.58 3.49 18.82
C LEU A 176 -18.61 2.87 20.23
N ILE A 177 -17.84 1.79 20.44
CA ILE A 177 -17.72 1.12 21.75
C ILE A 177 -16.53 1.70 22.50
N SER A 178 -15.35 1.69 21.86
CA SER A 178 -14.11 2.22 22.45
C SER A 178 -13.01 2.30 21.40
N PRO A 179 -12.14 3.31 21.44
CA PRO A 179 -11.06 3.51 20.47
C PRO A 179 -10.00 2.39 20.47
N TYR A 180 -9.87 1.60 21.55
CA TYR A 180 -8.87 0.55 21.66
C TYR A 180 -9.39 -0.87 21.45
N VAL A 181 -10.71 -1.10 21.49
CA VAL A 181 -11.28 -2.46 21.33
C VAL A 181 -10.94 -3.07 19.98
N PHE A 182 -10.76 -2.24 18.95
CA PHE A 182 -10.38 -2.73 17.62
C PHE A 182 -9.05 -3.49 17.60
N PHE A 183 -8.10 -3.19 18.48
CA PHE A 183 -6.80 -3.90 18.51
C PHE A 183 -6.90 -5.38 18.87
N ILE A 184 -8.01 -5.85 19.44
CA ILE A 184 -8.29 -7.27 19.66
C ILE A 184 -8.56 -8.02 18.36
N VAL A 185 -9.10 -7.36 17.34
CA VAL A 185 -9.45 -7.99 16.05
C VAL A 185 -8.22 -8.57 15.35
N PRO A 186 -7.11 -7.84 15.20
CA PRO A 186 -5.86 -8.40 14.66
C PRO A 186 -5.29 -9.56 15.49
N VAL A 187 -5.49 -9.58 16.83
CA VAL A 187 -5.06 -10.70 17.69
C VAL A 187 -5.74 -11.99 17.26
N ILE A 188 -7.08 -11.96 17.20
CA ILE A 188 -7.88 -13.12 16.79
C ILE A 188 -7.56 -13.54 15.35
N ALA A 189 -7.49 -12.57 14.44
CA ALA A 189 -7.18 -12.83 13.04
C ALA A 189 -5.80 -13.49 12.86
N SER A 190 -4.79 -13.06 13.61
CA SER A 190 -3.45 -13.65 13.54
C SER A 190 -3.43 -15.10 14.02
N MET A 191 -4.25 -15.46 15.01
CA MET A 191 -4.40 -16.85 15.44
C MET A 191 -5.10 -17.70 14.37
N VAL A 192 -6.11 -17.14 13.69
CA VAL A 192 -6.75 -17.80 12.55
C VAL A 192 -5.77 -17.97 11.39
N GLU A 193 -4.94 -16.95 11.11
CA GLU A 193 -3.88 -17.06 10.08
C GLU A 193 -2.85 -18.14 10.43
N PHE A 194 -2.39 -18.21 11.69
CA PHE A 194 -1.53 -19.28 12.17
C PHE A 194 -2.13 -20.65 11.87
N TYR A 195 -3.41 -20.87 12.21
CA TYR A 195 -4.10 -22.13 11.94
C TYR A 195 -4.19 -22.42 10.44
N ILE A 196 -4.50 -21.42 9.61
CA ILE A 196 -4.56 -21.56 8.16
C ILE A 196 -3.17 -21.95 7.60
N PHE A 197 -2.12 -21.28 8.01
CA PHE A 197 -0.75 -21.61 7.60
C PHE A 197 -0.34 -23.01 8.05
N TYR A 198 -0.62 -23.35 9.31
CA TYR A 198 -0.30 -24.68 9.86
C TYR A 198 -0.97 -25.81 9.08
N ARG A 199 -2.25 -25.66 8.74
CA ARG A 199 -3.06 -26.72 8.16
C ARG A 199 -2.96 -26.84 6.64
N PHE A 200 -2.77 -25.71 5.93
CA PHE A 200 -3.00 -25.68 4.49
C PHE A 200 -1.80 -25.19 3.67
N VAL A 201 -0.79 -24.60 4.27
CA VAL A 201 0.36 -24.08 3.50
C VAL A 201 1.57 -25.01 3.70
N PRO A 202 1.99 -25.73 2.65
CA PRO A 202 3.16 -26.59 2.70
C PRO A 202 4.46 -25.77 2.66
N GLU A 203 5.61 -26.43 2.89
CA GLU A 203 6.91 -25.81 2.61
C GLU A 203 7.05 -25.59 1.10
N SER A 204 7.37 -24.36 0.71
CA SER A 204 7.50 -23.97 -0.69
C SER A 204 8.96 -23.78 -1.15
N LEU A 205 9.92 -23.79 -0.22
CA LEU A 205 11.33 -23.59 -0.52
C LEU A 205 11.92 -24.76 -1.29
N ASN A 206 12.31 -24.54 -2.53
CA ASN A 206 13.06 -25.51 -3.34
C ASN A 206 14.57 -25.23 -3.26
N ARG A 207 15.27 -25.86 -2.31
CA ARG A 207 16.70 -25.66 -2.05
C ARG A 207 17.63 -26.03 -3.23
N VAL A 208 17.16 -26.81 -4.18
CA VAL A 208 17.96 -27.24 -5.35
C VAL A 208 18.06 -26.10 -6.36
N LEU A 209 16.98 -25.36 -6.59
CA LEU A 209 16.95 -24.24 -7.55
C LEU A 209 17.71 -23.02 -7.02
N GLU A 210 17.78 -22.84 -5.72
CA GLU A 210 18.44 -21.68 -5.08
C GLU A 210 19.97 -21.73 -5.25
N LYS A 211 20.60 -22.90 -5.16
CA LYS A 211 22.05 -23.08 -5.40
C LYS A 211 22.49 -22.72 -6.81
N LEU A 212 21.60 -22.78 -7.80
CA LEU A 212 21.89 -22.45 -9.20
C LEU A 212 21.84 -20.94 -9.48
N ASN A 213 21.16 -20.14 -8.65
CA ASN A 213 20.93 -18.72 -8.89
C ASN A 213 21.94 -17.76 -8.21
N THR A 214 22.93 -18.28 -7.49
CA THR A 214 23.93 -17.49 -6.75
C THR A 214 25.05 -16.90 -7.64
N ILE A 215 24.79 -16.57 -8.89
CA ILE A 215 25.74 -15.82 -9.72
C ILE A 215 25.68 -14.34 -9.26
N LYS A 216 26.73 -13.90 -8.58
CA LYS A 216 26.95 -12.47 -8.23
C LYS A 216 27.08 -11.65 -9.51
N LYS A 217 25.95 -11.18 -10.06
CA LYS A 217 25.98 -10.20 -11.15
C LYS A 217 26.40 -8.83 -10.57
N LYS A 218 27.38 -8.20 -11.21
CA LYS A 218 27.83 -6.85 -10.87
C LYS A 218 26.66 -5.88 -11.05
N PHE A 219 26.20 -5.26 -9.96
CA PHE A 219 25.06 -4.35 -9.94
C PHE A 219 25.52 -3.00 -10.55
N THR A 220 25.11 -2.69 -11.79
CA THR A 220 25.52 -1.47 -12.53
C THR A 220 24.35 -0.55 -12.87
N VAL A 221 23.15 -0.90 -12.45
CA VAL A 221 21.89 -0.25 -12.85
C VAL A 221 21.76 1.19 -12.32
N HIS A 222 22.43 1.52 -11.21
CA HIS A 222 22.50 2.87 -10.63
C HIS A 222 23.11 3.93 -11.56
N ARG A 223 23.81 3.53 -12.64
CA ARG A 223 24.38 4.43 -13.65
C ARG A 223 23.37 4.87 -14.71
N ASP A 224 22.20 4.24 -14.80
CA ASP A 224 21.16 4.65 -15.74
C ASP A 224 20.40 5.86 -15.17
N ARG A 225 20.78 7.05 -15.66
CA ARG A 225 20.20 8.33 -15.21
C ARG A 225 18.69 8.40 -15.36
N LEU A 226 18.14 7.80 -16.44
CA LEU A 226 16.67 7.80 -16.64
C LEU A 226 15.97 6.94 -15.59
N LEU A 227 16.52 5.77 -15.28
CA LEU A 227 15.97 4.91 -14.21
C LEU A 227 16.00 5.64 -12.87
N VAL A 228 17.13 6.25 -12.51
CA VAL A 228 17.25 7.00 -11.24
C VAL A 228 16.22 8.13 -11.18
N ALA A 229 16.14 8.95 -12.24
CA ALA A 229 15.19 10.06 -12.29
C ALA A 229 13.73 9.61 -12.21
N VAL A 230 13.35 8.56 -12.94
CA VAL A 230 11.99 7.99 -12.90
C VAL A 230 11.70 7.41 -11.52
N SER A 231 12.64 6.70 -10.90
CA SER A 231 12.44 6.11 -9.58
C SER A 231 12.25 7.16 -8.48
N ILE A 232 13.05 8.23 -8.50
CA ILE A 232 12.90 9.36 -7.56
C ILE A 232 11.57 10.08 -7.81
N PHE A 233 11.24 10.37 -9.07
CA PHE A 233 9.99 10.99 -9.46
C PHE A 233 8.78 10.19 -8.93
N MET A 234 8.80 8.87 -9.10
CA MET A 234 7.75 7.99 -8.61
C MET A 234 7.65 7.98 -7.08
N ALA A 235 8.80 7.91 -6.40
CA ALA A 235 8.84 7.93 -4.94
C ALA A 235 8.24 9.24 -4.37
N ILE A 236 8.58 10.39 -4.97
CA ILE A 236 8.03 11.69 -4.59
C ILE A 236 6.53 11.75 -4.93
N SER A 237 6.13 11.25 -6.10
CA SER A 237 4.71 11.23 -6.48
C SER A 237 3.87 10.40 -5.52
N MET A 238 4.33 9.21 -5.13
CA MET A 238 3.65 8.38 -4.14
C MET A 238 3.61 9.07 -2.76
N LEU A 239 4.71 9.66 -2.31
CA LEU A 239 4.78 10.36 -1.03
C LEU A 239 3.70 11.46 -0.92
N PHE A 240 3.49 12.25 -1.97
CA PHE A 240 2.53 13.37 -1.94
C PHE A 240 1.11 12.95 -2.34
N ALA A 241 0.94 11.95 -3.19
CA ALA A 241 -0.38 11.44 -3.54
C ALA A 241 -1.02 10.66 -2.37
N ASP A 242 -0.22 9.83 -1.69
CA ASP A 242 -0.72 8.94 -0.65
C ASP A 242 -0.93 9.62 0.71
N GLN A 243 -0.89 10.98 0.78
CA GLN A 243 -1.22 11.73 2.02
C GLN A 243 -2.65 11.51 2.51
N PHE A 244 -3.51 10.97 1.65
CA PHE A 244 -4.81 10.45 2.03
C PHE A 244 -4.69 9.26 3.00
N GLU A 245 -3.78 8.32 2.74
CA GLU A 245 -3.56 7.12 3.57
C GLU A 245 -2.61 7.37 4.76
N MET A 246 -1.98 8.55 4.82
CA MET A 246 -1.07 8.94 5.89
C MET A 246 -1.83 9.57 7.08
N PRO A 247 -1.18 9.75 8.25
CA PRO A 247 -1.81 10.39 9.42
C PRO A 247 -2.37 11.78 9.16
N THR A 248 -1.93 12.46 8.11
CA THR A 248 -2.29 13.83 7.78
C THR A 248 -3.79 14.06 7.67
N LEU A 249 -4.49 13.25 6.87
CA LEU A 249 -5.92 13.47 6.63
C LEU A 249 -6.79 13.08 7.83
N PRO A 250 -6.63 11.91 8.49
CA PRO A 250 -7.45 11.59 9.66
C PRO A 250 -7.25 12.59 10.79
N LEU A 251 -6.02 13.05 11.06
CA LEU A 251 -5.76 14.09 12.06
C LEU A 251 -6.44 15.41 11.69
N TYR A 252 -6.38 15.80 10.42
CA TYR A 252 -7.07 17.01 9.94
C TYR A 252 -8.59 16.90 10.11
N LEU A 253 -9.20 15.80 9.73
CA LEU A 253 -10.64 15.59 9.80
C LEU A 253 -11.12 15.56 11.27
N GLU A 254 -10.39 14.88 12.15
CA GLU A 254 -10.70 14.82 13.57
C GLU A 254 -10.56 16.20 14.24
N THR A 255 -9.38 16.80 14.14
CA THR A 255 -9.01 17.96 14.95
C THR A 255 -9.65 19.26 14.44
N TYR A 256 -9.71 19.44 13.12
CA TYR A 256 -10.13 20.72 12.54
C TYR A 256 -11.52 20.69 11.89
N ARG A 257 -12.02 19.51 11.57
CA ARG A 257 -13.39 19.34 11.04
C ARG A 257 -14.31 18.68 12.05
N HIS A 258 -13.79 18.26 13.21
CA HIS A 258 -14.53 17.62 14.30
C HIS A 258 -15.36 16.42 13.84
N ILE A 259 -14.81 15.66 12.87
CA ILE A 259 -15.42 14.46 12.34
C ILE A 259 -15.00 13.29 13.21
N THR A 260 -15.99 12.51 13.69
CA THR A 260 -15.71 11.37 14.56
C THR A 260 -15.04 10.21 13.81
N GLU A 261 -14.31 9.36 14.52
CA GLU A 261 -13.61 8.20 14.00
C GLU A 261 -14.50 7.32 13.12
N PHE A 262 -15.77 7.11 13.53
CA PHE A 262 -16.77 6.35 12.76
C PHE A 262 -16.92 6.90 11.33
N TYR A 263 -17.11 8.22 11.17
CA TYR A 263 -17.27 8.82 9.85
C TYR A 263 -15.95 8.89 9.07
N ILE A 264 -14.82 9.06 9.75
CA ILE A 264 -13.50 9.00 9.11
C ILE A 264 -13.30 7.62 8.48
N THR A 265 -13.56 6.54 9.21
CA THR A 265 -13.42 5.17 8.68
C THR A 265 -14.38 4.90 7.52
N LEU A 266 -15.60 5.47 7.53
CA LEU A 266 -16.52 5.36 6.39
C LEU A 266 -16.00 6.09 5.14
N ILE A 267 -15.39 7.27 5.30
CA ILE A 267 -14.76 8.00 4.18
C ILE A 267 -13.67 7.13 3.53
N TYR A 268 -12.82 6.47 4.34
CA TYR A 268 -11.84 5.50 3.81
C TYR A 268 -12.50 4.26 3.20
N GLY A 269 -13.65 3.86 3.73
CA GLY A 269 -14.47 2.79 3.14
C GLY A 269 -14.94 3.11 1.72
N VAL A 270 -15.21 4.39 1.41
CA VAL A 270 -15.52 4.85 0.05
C VAL A 270 -14.34 4.61 -0.91
N ASN A 271 -13.10 4.87 -0.47
CA ASN A 271 -11.91 4.56 -1.27
C ASN A 271 -11.89 3.06 -1.63
N ALA A 272 -11.98 2.17 -0.65
CA ALA A 272 -11.98 0.73 -0.89
C ALA A 272 -13.10 0.30 -1.86
N LEU A 273 -14.30 0.84 -1.70
CA LEU A 273 -15.45 0.55 -2.58
C LEU A 273 -15.18 0.97 -4.02
N VAL A 274 -14.66 2.18 -4.23
CA VAL A 274 -14.36 2.72 -5.57
C VAL A 274 -13.26 1.91 -6.23
N VAL A 275 -12.20 1.51 -5.51
CA VAL A 275 -11.15 0.61 -6.01
C VAL A 275 -11.76 -0.69 -6.51
N ILE A 276 -12.57 -1.36 -5.69
CA ILE A 276 -13.20 -2.64 -6.05
C ILE A 276 -14.06 -2.50 -7.32
N LEU A 277 -14.85 -1.44 -7.42
CA LEU A 277 -15.80 -1.25 -8.53
C LEU A 277 -15.15 -0.77 -9.82
N LEU A 278 -14.13 0.10 -9.75
CA LEU A 278 -13.64 0.85 -10.89
C LEU A 278 -12.22 0.51 -11.34
N GLN A 279 -11.37 -0.09 -10.52
CA GLN A 279 -9.95 -0.30 -10.84
C GLN A 279 -9.72 -0.97 -12.20
N PHE A 280 -10.43 -2.06 -12.49
CA PHE A 280 -10.26 -2.77 -13.78
C PHE A 280 -10.69 -1.93 -14.98
N ARG A 281 -11.76 -1.14 -14.85
CA ARG A 281 -12.25 -0.27 -15.91
C ARG A 281 -11.29 0.89 -16.16
N LEU A 282 -10.81 1.51 -15.08
CA LEU A 282 -9.88 2.63 -15.14
C LEU A 282 -8.52 2.18 -15.70
N ASN A 283 -8.04 0.99 -15.34
CA ASN A 283 -6.84 0.41 -15.95
C ASN A 283 -7.01 0.22 -17.46
N ALA A 284 -8.14 -0.32 -17.94
CA ALA A 284 -8.40 -0.48 -19.37
C ALA A 284 -8.52 0.87 -20.11
N ILE A 285 -9.08 1.89 -19.47
CA ILE A 285 -9.09 3.26 -19.97
C ILE A 285 -7.65 3.78 -20.04
N GLY A 286 -6.86 3.61 -18.98
CA GLY A 286 -5.47 4.02 -18.90
C GLY A 286 -4.59 3.41 -20.00
N GLU A 287 -4.79 2.14 -20.32
CA GLU A 287 -4.09 1.48 -21.43
C GLU A 287 -4.41 2.15 -22.80
N ARG A 288 -5.67 2.52 -23.03
CA ARG A 288 -6.10 3.19 -24.29
C ARG A 288 -5.55 4.61 -24.41
N PHE A 289 -5.59 5.41 -23.35
CA PHE A 289 -5.07 6.78 -23.33
C PHE A 289 -3.55 6.84 -23.26
N GLY A 290 -2.93 5.76 -22.82
CA GLY A 290 -1.51 5.63 -22.57
C GLY A 290 -1.14 6.01 -21.12
N TYR A 291 -0.38 5.14 -20.49
CA TYR A 291 -0.09 5.12 -19.06
C TYR A 291 0.48 6.45 -18.48
N ILE A 292 1.28 7.21 -19.27
CA ILE A 292 1.82 8.52 -18.83
C ILE A 292 0.71 9.58 -18.75
N LYS A 293 -0.18 9.62 -19.74
CA LYS A 293 -1.31 10.56 -19.72
C LYS A 293 -2.29 10.22 -18.60
N SER A 294 -2.56 8.93 -18.40
CA SER A 294 -3.42 8.46 -17.32
C SER A 294 -2.87 8.84 -15.96
N PHE A 295 -1.56 8.68 -15.75
CA PHE A 295 -0.88 9.14 -14.55
C PHE A 295 -1.05 10.65 -14.34
N SER A 296 -0.83 11.46 -15.39
CA SER A 296 -1.00 12.93 -15.28
C SER A 296 -2.41 13.31 -14.89
N VAL A 297 -3.44 12.69 -15.50
CA VAL A 297 -4.85 12.91 -15.14
C VAL A 297 -5.09 12.48 -13.68
N GLY A 298 -4.57 11.34 -13.27
CA GLY A 298 -4.67 10.87 -11.90
C GLY A 298 -4.08 11.86 -10.89
N MET A 299 -2.88 12.40 -11.15
CA MET A 299 -2.25 13.39 -10.28
C MET A 299 -3.03 14.71 -10.22
N ILE A 300 -3.69 15.11 -11.32
CA ILE A 300 -4.61 16.27 -11.30
C ILE A 300 -5.84 15.99 -10.43
N LEU A 301 -6.42 14.79 -10.50
CA LEU A 301 -7.53 14.41 -9.62
C LEU A 301 -7.10 14.41 -8.15
N TYR A 302 -5.92 13.92 -7.81
CA TYR A 302 -5.33 14.05 -6.48
C TYR A 302 -5.23 15.52 -6.04
N ALA A 303 -4.68 16.38 -6.92
CA ALA A 303 -4.52 17.79 -6.64
C ALA A 303 -5.86 18.44 -6.26
N PHE A 304 -6.89 18.29 -7.09
CA PHE A 304 -8.22 18.83 -6.79
C PHE A 304 -8.87 18.22 -5.56
N SER A 305 -8.64 16.93 -5.30
CA SER A 305 -9.16 16.27 -4.10
C SER A 305 -8.59 16.87 -2.82
N PHE A 306 -7.32 17.24 -2.79
CA PHE A 306 -6.73 17.91 -1.62
C PHE A 306 -7.37 19.28 -1.35
N LEU A 307 -7.69 20.08 -2.38
CA LEU A 307 -8.48 21.29 -2.21
C LEU A 307 -9.91 20.98 -1.74
N GLY A 308 -10.50 19.90 -2.24
CA GLY A 308 -11.82 19.45 -1.80
C GLY A 308 -11.87 19.15 -0.31
N PHE A 309 -10.86 18.49 0.27
CA PHE A 309 -10.78 18.24 1.71
C PHE A 309 -10.65 19.54 2.50
N ALA A 310 -9.98 20.56 1.97
CA ALA A 310 -9.89 21.87 2.59
C ALA A 310 -11.22 22.63 2.62
N SER A 311 -12.10 22.40 1.63
CA SER A 311 -13.26 23.27 1.38
C SER A 311 -14.51 22.91 2.18
N THR A 312 -14.62 21.67 2.71
CA THR A 312 -15.87 21.20 3.30
C THR A 312 -15.67 20.28 4.52
N GLY A 313 -16.63 20.30 5.45
CA GLY A 313 -16.82 19.30 6.49
C GLY A 313 -18.07 18.42 6.24
N ASN A 314 -18.78 18.63 5.12
CA ASN A 314 -19.96 17.83 4.79
C ASN A 314 -19.54 16.41 4.38
N LEU A 315 -20.10 15.39 5.03
CA LEU A 315 -19.72 13.97 4.83
C LEU A 315 -19.98 13.48 3.41
N VAL A 316 -21.06 13.92 2.76
CA VAL A 316 -21.40 13.51 1.39
C VAL A 316 -20.39 14.10 0.41
N LEU A 317 -20.01 15.36 0.59
CA LEU A 317 -18.99 16.00 -0.25
C LEU A 317 -17.61 15.40 -0.02
N LEU A 318 -17.25 15.07 1.23
CA LEU A 318 -16.02 14.37 1.56
C LEU A 318 -15.97 12.97 0.92
N ALA A 319 -17.08 12.23 0.96
CA ALA A 319 -17.19 10.93 0.29
C ALA A 319 -17.04 11.05 -1.24
N GLY A 320 -17.69 12.04 -1.85
CA GLY A 320 -17.53 12.34 -3.29
C GLY A 320 -16.11 12.74 -3.66
N ASN A 321 -15.47 13.52 -2.79
CA ASN A 321 -14.08 13.94 -2.94
C ASN A 321 -13.11 12.75 -2.83
N THR A 322 -13.35 11.86 -1.87
CA THR A 322 -12.61 10.60 -1.74
C THR A 322 -12.78 9.71 -2.96
N ALA A 323 -14.00 9.62 -3.51
CA ALA A 323 -14.23 8.87 -4.75
C ALA A 323 -13.43 9.47 -5.92
N MET A 324 -13.35 10.80 -6.05
CA MET A 324 -12.55 11.48 -7.05
C MET A 324 -11.05 11.19 -6.87
N LEU A 325 -10.55 11.28 -5.64
CA LEU A 325 -9.16 10.92 -5.29
C LEU A 325 -8.86 9.48 -5.71
N THR A 326 -9.73 8.54 -5.38
CA THR A 326 -9.54 7.11 -5.66
C THR A 326 -9.56 6.80 -7.16
N VAL A 327 -10.37 7.52 -7.95
CA VAL A 327 -10.28 7.44 -9.42
C VAL A 327 -8.89 7.86 -9.89
N GLY A 328 -8.32 8.93 -9.31
CA GLY A 328 -6.94 9.37 -9.54
C GLY A 328 -5.92 8.28 -9.20
N GLU A 329 -6.06 7.66 -8.04
CA GLU A 329 -5.22 6.54 -7.57
C GLU A 329 -5.23 5.38 -8.56
N CYS A 330 -6.41 4.93 -8.97
CA CYS A 330 -6.55 3.83 -9.93
C CYS A 330 -5.87 4.12 -11.28
N LEU A 331 -5.87 5.38 -11.72
CA LEU A 331 -5.19 5.81 -12.95
C LEU A 331 -3.67 5.90 -12.79
N CYS A 332 -3.17 6.22 -11.59
CA CYS A 332 -1.74 6.32 -11.29
C CYS A 332 -1.08 4.96 -11.09
N ASN A 333 -1.77 4.00 -10.49
CA ASN A 333 -1.22 2.71 -10.07
C ASN A 333 -0.43 1.93 -11.14
N PRO A 334 -0.84 1.85 -12.43
CA PRO A 334 -0.08 1.11 -13.43
C PRO A 334 1.22 1.79 -13.86
N PHE A 335 1.37 3.09 -13.61
CA PHE A 335 2.46 3.90 -14.17
C PHE A 335 3.84 3.38 -13.79
N LEU A 336 4.09 3.07 -12.51
CA LEU A 336 5.39 2.57 -12.04
C LEU A 336 5.77 1.27 -12.76
N SER A 337 4.92 0.26 -12.66
CA SER A 337 5.22 -1.08 -13.20
C SER A 337 5.42 -1.05 -14.72
N VAL A 338 4.56 -0.31 -15.42
CA VAL A 338 4.65 -0.20 -16.89
C VAL A 338 5.89 0.58 -17.30
N THR A 339 6.18 1.71 -16.64
CA THR A 339 7.35 2.54 -17.00
C THR A 339 8.65 1.77 -16.80
N ILE A 340 8.86 1.18 -15.61
CA ILE A 340 10.08 0.42 -15.31
C ILE A 340 10.24 -0.76 -16.27
N SER A 341 9.14 -1.49 -16.56
CA SER A 341 9.17 -2.59 -17.53
C SER A 341 9.60 -2.14 -18.93
N ARG A 342 9.16 -0.95 -19.37
CA ARG A 342 9.40 -0.44 -20.73
C ARG A 342 10.77 0.21 -20.92
N ILE A 343 11.34 0.83 -19.86
CA ILE A 343 12.68 1.41 -19.93
C ILE A 343 13.79 0.42 -19.62
N SER A 344 13.46 -0.80 -19.17
CA SER A 344 14.43 -1.83 -18.80
C SER A 344 14.78 -2.75 -19.96
N PRO A 345 16.07 -3.05 -20.19
CA PRO A 345 16.47 -4.15 -21.04
C PRO A 345 15.90 -5.49 -20.56
N ALA A 346 15.50 -6.38 -21.47
CA ALA A 346 14.80 -7.64 -21.13
C ALA A 346 15.57 -8.50 -20.11
N ASN A 347 16.90 -8.55 -20.23
CA ASN A 347 17.79 -9.33 -19.36
C ASN A 347 18.11 -8.66 -18.00
N LYS A 348 17.67 -7.41 -17.76
CA LYS A 348 17.92 -6.62 -16.53
C LYS A 348 16.66 -6.15 -15.83
N ARG A 349 15.47 -6.57 -16.25
CA ARG A 349 14.20 -6.11 -15.68
C ARG A 349 14.15 -6.26 -14.16
N GLY A 350 14.57 -7.39 -13.62
CA GLY A 350 14.61 -7.64 -12.18
C GLY A 350 15.50 -6.64 -11.43
N GLU A 351 16.67 -6.29 -11.99
CA GLU A 351 17.59 -5.31 -11.40
C GLU A 351 16.97 -3.89 -11.40
N TYR A 352 16.26 -3.52 -12.48
CA TYR A 352 15.56 -2.23 -12.60
C TYR A 352 14.44 -2.09 -11.60
N PHE A 353 13.59 -3.13 -11.46
CA PHE A 353 12.52 -3.15 -10.46
C PHE A 353 13.08 -3.13 -9.04
N GLY A 354 14.11 -3.92 -8.74
CA GLY A 354 14.76 -3.95 -7.43
C GLY A 354 15.35 -2.60 -7.05
N PHE A 355 16.04 -1.93 -7.98
CA PHE A 355 16.60 -0.60 -7.76
C PHE A 355 15.52 0.46 -7.51
N SER A 356 14.48 0.48 -8.36
CA SER A 356 13.35 1.40 -8.20
C SER A 356 12.62 1.19 -6.87
N SER A 357 12.37 -0.06 -6.50
CA SER A 357 11.73 -0.40 -5.22
C SER A 357 12.58 0.03 -4.02
N SER A 358 13.91 -0.03 -4.12
CA SER A 358 14.81 0.43 -3.07
C SER A 358 14.74 1.95 -2.87
N ILE A 359 14.69 2.73 -3.96
CA ILE A 359 14.53 4.20 -3.90
C ILE A 359 13.17 4.55 -3.28
N ILE A 360 12.10 3.90 -3.74
CA ILE A 360 10.76 4.14 -3.20
C ILE A 360 10.71 3.76 -1.71
N GLY A 361 11.24 2.60 -1.33
CA GLY A 361 11.29 2.15 0.05
C GLY A 361 12.12 3.04 0.98
N THR A 362 13.01 3.88 0.42
CA THR A 362 13.78 4.87 1.20
C THR A 362 13.04 6.21 1.34
N ILE A 363 12.34 6.65 0.28
CA ILE A 363 11.70 7.98 0.23
C ILE A 363 10.27 7.92 0.81
N PHE A 364 9.50 6.91 0.46
CA PHE A 364 8.09 6.78 0.86
C PHE A 364 7.86 6.84 2.38
N PRO A 365 8.72 6.25 3.25
CA PRO A 365 8.58 6.38 4.70
C PRO A 365 8.60 7.81 5.23
N LEU A 366 9.13 8.79 4.47
CA LEU A 366 9.07 10.21 4.84
C LEU A 366 7.66 10.80 4.76
N GLY A 367 6.71 10.13 4.10
CA GLY A 367 5.36 10.62 3.89
C GLY A 367 4.63 11.05 5.16
N PRO A 368 4.50 10.20 6.20
CA PRO A 368 3.88 10.57 7.45
C PRO A 368 4.52 11.81 8.11
N LEU A 369 5.85 11.88 8.07
CA LEU A 369 6.60 13.00 8.65
C LEU A 369 6.34 14.29 7.88
N VAL A 370 6.41 14.27 6.55
CA VAL A 370 6.14 15.46 5.70
C VAL A 370 4.72 15.96 5.91
N GLY A 371 3.73 15.08 5.91
CA GLY A 371 2.34 15.44 6.11
C GLY A 371 2.07 16.08 7.47
N THR A 372 2.64 15.51 8.54
CA THR A 372 2.47 16.05 9.89
C THR A 372 3.27 17.34 10.13
N ILE A 373 4.43 17.52 9.47
CA ILE A 373 5.14 18.82 9.44
C ILE A 373 4.24 19.87 8.79
N PHE A 374 3.64 19.56 7.64
CA PHE A 374 2.74 20.51 6.96
C PHE A 374 1.53 20.83 7.83
N LEU A 375 0.94 19.83 8.48
CA LEU A 375 -0.19 20.01 9.39
C LEU A 375 0.17 20.88 10.61
N THR A 376 1.40 20.74 11.13
CA THR A 376 1.85 21.47 12.32
C THR A 376 2.23 22.92 12.01
N TYR A 377 2.96 23.16 10.91
CA TYR A 377 3.60 24.45 10.66
C TYR A 377 2.95 25.26 9.53
N LEU A 378 2.25 24.62 8.59
CA LEU A 378 1.66 25.28 7.41
C LEU A 378 0.13 25.33 7.48
N PHE A 379 -0.45 24.98 8.61
CA PHE A 379 -1.89 24.91 8.74
C PHE A 379 -2.56 26.29 8.87
N ASN A 380 -1.83 27.29 9.31
CA ASN A 380 -2.41 28.65 9.50
C ASN A 380 -1.87 29.64 8.44
N PRO A 381 -2.63 30.03 7.40
CA PRO A 381 -4.05 29.70 7.17
C PRO A 381 -4.24 28.27 6.64
N GLN A 382 -5.33 27.61 7.05
CA GLN A 382 -5.65 26.19 6.71
C GLN A 382 -5.50 25.85 5.22
N ILE A 383 -5.85 26.80 4.37
CA ILE A 383 -5.80 26.62 2.92
C ILE A 383 -4.38 26.44 2.37
N LEU A 384 -3.37 26.99 3.07
CA LEU A 384 -1.98 26.97 2.59
C LEU A 384 -1.44 25.55 2.46
N MET A 385 -1.63 24.71 3.47
CA MET A 385 -1.20 23.30 3.43
C MET A 385 -1.81 22.57 2.25
N TRP A 386 -3.12 22.66 2.09
CA TRP A 386 -3.83 21.98 1.01
C TRP A 386 -3.52 22.56 -0.37
N ALA A 387 -3.29 23.88 -0.46
CA ALA A 387 -2.84 24.53 -1.69
C ALA A 387 -1.43 24.06 -2.10
N LEU A 388 -0.55 23.80 -1.14
CA LEU A 388 0.76 23.20 -1.42
C LEU A 388 0.64 21.76 -1.92
N PHE A 389 -0.21 20.93 -1.31
CA PHE A 389 -0.48 19.59 -1.83
C PHE A 389 -1.07 19.63 -3.24
N PHE A 390 -1.99 20.56 -3.51
CA PHE A 390 -2.51 20.81 -4.85
C PHE A 390 -1.36 21.17 -5.81
N ALA A 391 -0.57 22.18 -5.49
CA ALA A 391 0.50 22.68 -6.35
C ALA A 391 1.55 21.61 -6.65
N ILE A 392 1.93 20.82 -5.65
CA ILE A 392 2.92 19.74 -5.82
C ILE A 392 2.36 18.65 -6.74
N ASN A 393 1.14 18.15 -6.49
CA ASN A 393 0.54 17.09 -7.32
C ASN A 393 0.27 17.59 -8.76
N ALA A 394 -0.17 18.83 -8.95
CA ALA A 394 -0.32 19.44 -10.26
C ALA A 394 1.03 19.59 -11.00
N SER A 395 2.09 19.98 -10.28
CA SER A 395 3.44 20.06 -10.84
C SER A 395 3.96 18.69 -11.27
N LEU A 396 3.73 17.65 -10.46
CA LEU A 396 4.09 16.27 -10.79
C LEU A 396 3.34 15.76 -12.03
N ALA A 397 2.07 16.15 -12.20
CA ALA A 397 1.31 15.86 -13.42
C ALA A 397 1.99 16.47 -14.66
N ILE A 398 2.39 17.74 -14.59
CA ILE A 398 3.08 18.43 -15.68
C ILE A 398 4.45 17.80 -15.97
N ILE A 399 5.23 17.54 -14.93
CA ILE A 399 6.57 16.91 -15.04
C ILE A 399 6.47 15.55 -15.75
N SER A 400 5.43 14.76 -15.46
CA SER A 400 5.22 13.46 -16.11
C SER A 400 5.00 13.60 -17.63
N LEU A 401 4.27 14.64 -18.05
CA LEU A 401 4.04 14.93 -19.48
C LEU A 401 5.34 15.38 -20.18
N VAL A 402 6.15 16.18 -19.51
CA VAL A 402 7.48 16.61 -20.03
C VAL A 402 8.40 15.41 -20.16
N ALA A 403 8.48 14.56 -19.13
CA ALA A 403 9.30 13.34 -19.12
C ALA A 403 8.88 12.31 -20.19
N ARG A 404 7.66 12.42 -20.72
CA ARG A 404 7.12 11.51 -21.75
C ARG A 404 8.04 11.35 -22.96
N LYS A 405 8.69 12.43 -23.41
CA LYS A 405 9.60 12.38 -24.57
C LYS A 405 10.79 11.47 -24.30
N SER A 406 11.44 11.62 -23.15
CA SER A 406 12.61 10.83 -22.77
C SER A 406 12.26 9.35 -22.55
N ILE A 407 11.15 9.08 -21.87
CA ILE A 407 10.66 7.71 -21.63
C ILE A 407 10.34 7.02 -22.98
N LYS A 408 9.61 7.68 -23.88
CA LYS A 408 9.28 7.10 -25.19
C LYS A 408 10.48 6.94 -26.11
N SER A 409 11.49 7.83 -26.04
CA SER A 409 12.74 7.68 -26.77
C SER A 409 13.46 6.40 -26.33
N ARG A 410 13.53 6.14 -25.03
CA ARG A 410 14.13 4.91 -24.47
C ARG A 410 13.37 3.66 -24.88
N GLU A 411 12.04 3.69 -24.84
CA GLU A 411 11.18 2.58 -25.30
C GLU A 411 11.49 2.20 -26.75
N ARG A 412 11.60 3.19 -27.65
CA ARG A 412 11.93 2.97 -29.06
C ARG A 412 13.33 2.38 -29.26
N GLN A 413 14.35 2.90 -28.53
CA GLN A 413 15.70 2.36 -28.58
C GLN A 413 15.77 0.89 -28.20
N LEU A 414 15.06 0.49 -27.13
CA LEU A 414 15.02 -0.90 -26.69
C LEU A 414 14.19 -1.79 -27.61
N GLY A 415 13.10 -1.28 -28.21
CA GLY A 415 12.30 -2.01 -29.20
C GLY A 415 13.09 -2.31 -30.48
N ASN A 416 13.90 -1.39 -30.96
CA ASN A 416 14.74 -1.60 -32.14
C ASN A 416 15.84 -2.65 -31.90
N LEU A 417 16.37 -2.75 -30.65
CA LEU A 417 17.38 -3.75 -30.27
C LEU A 417 16.80 -5.18 -30.12
N SER A 418 15.49 -5.32 -30.00
CA SER A 418 14.84 -6.64 -29.91
C SER A 418 14.50 -7.24 -31.29
N HIS A 419 14.63 -6.46 -32.36
CA HIS A 419 14.37 -6.87 -33.75
C HIS A 419 15.66 -7.00 -34.60
N SER A 420 16.83 -6.64 -34.04
CA SER A 420 18.17 -6.90 -34.59
C SER A 420 18.83 -8.10 -33.92
#